data_a087864b89202fbd1e35584d04550b72
#
_entry.id   a087864b89202fbd1e35584d04550b72
#
_cell.length_a   1.000
_cell.length_b   1.000
_cell.length_c   1.000
_cell.angle_alpha   90.00
_cell.angle_beta   90.00
_cell.angle_gamma   90.00
#
_symmetry.space_group_name_H-M   'P 1'
#
loop_
_entity.id
_entity.type
_entity.pdbx_description
1 polymer ?
#
loop_
_entity_poly.entity_id
_entity_poly.type
_entity_poly.pdbx_seq_one_letter_code
_entity_poly.pdbx_strand_id
1 'polypeptide(L)'
;MSGKRVLAVYAALLLGFMVVLCRLYLLAQHPAYAARAAAQSTVTLQLPARRGSFYDAQGQLLTGLEERWQVVCFPGQGNYDRLYACTDAAGQALLYHSRSRAAPFLLEVNCDPARLGLTGYPTARRYAAVPLCQHLLGYLDSTGHGAAGLEKALDAVLSGTGEHSSLVCAVTAQGTLRTGETPKLLQADSGALGVQLTISRPVQRAVEAVASTTMQSGCILVLDTATAAVRASVSVPDYDPEHLADSLQAANSPFLNRALQSYAVGSVFKPVLAAAALEAGLQPVFECTGAVVVDGQIFRCAGG
;
A
#
# COMPACT_ATOMS: atom_id res chain seq x y z
N MET A 1 43.14 -34.12 -61.63
CA MET A 1 43.63 -33.07 -60.70
C MET A 1 44.76 -33.64 -59.87
N SER A 2 45.92 -32.98 -59.79
CA SER A 2 47.07 -33.45 -58.99
C SER A 2 46.71 -33.52 -57.52
N GLY A 3 47.00 -34.66 -56.83
CA GLY A 3 46.67 -34.86 -55.41
C GLY A 3 47.24 -33.77 -54.50
N LYS A 4 48.33 -33.10 -54.90
CA LYS A 4 48.91 -31.94 -54.21
C LYS A 4 47.97 -30.71 -54.17
N ARG A 5 47.14 -30.50 -55.25
CA ARG A 5 46.18 -29.38 -55.30
C ARG A 5 44.99 -29.66 -54.41
N VAL A 6 44.51 -30.89 -54.30
CA VAL A 6 43.44 -31.29 -53.41
C VAL A 6 43.87 -31.16 -51.95
N LEU A 7 45.12 -31.57 -51.63
CA LEU A 7 45.67 -31.44 -50.30
C LEU A 7 45.86 -29.96 -49.88
N ALA A 8 46.28 -29.11 -50.82
CA ALA A 8 46.41 -27.67 -50.55
C ALA A 8 45.05 -26.99 -50.26
N VAL A 9 44.02 -27.34 -51.03
CA VAL A 9 42.66 -26.83 -50.80
C VAL A 9 42.14 -27.30 -49.41
N TYR A 10 42.35 -28.58 -49.09
CA TYR A 10 41.93 -29.13 -47.81
C TYR A 10 42.67 -28.45 -46.64
N ALA A 11 43.97 -28.24 -46.73
CA ALA A 11 44.76 -27.53 -45.72
C ALA A 11 44.31 -26.06 -45.55
N ALA A 12 43.97 -25.35 -46.63
CA ALA A 12 43.43 -24.00 -46.58
C ALA A 12 42.04 -23.95 -45.89
N LEU A 13 41.15 -24.93 -46.16
CA LEU A 13 39.87 -25.04 -45.51
C LEU A 13 40.00 -25.32 -43.99
N LEU A 14 40.91 -26.23 -43.61
CA LEU A 14 41.21 -26.49 -42.19
C LEU A 14 41.75 -25.27 -41.48
N LEU A 15 42.67 -24.53 -42.11
CA LEU A 15 43.22 -23.29 -41.54
C LEU A 15 42.11 -22.23 -41.37
N GLY A 16 41.28 -22.04 -42.38
CA GLY A 16 40.11 -21.16 -42.31
C GLY A 16 39.16 -21.54 -41.21
N PHE A 17 38.86 -22.82 -41.04
CA PHE A 17 38.01 -23.33 -39.96
C PHE A 17 38.65 -23.09 -38.58
N MET A 18 39.99 -23.32 -38.45
CA MET A 18 40.71 -23.06 -37.20
C MET A 18 40.66 -21.57 -36.83
N VAL A 19 40.80 -20.65 -37.79
CA VAL A 19 40.67 -19.20 -37.56
C VAL A 19 39.27 -18.84 -37.06
N VAL A 20 38.23 -19.42 -37.66
CA VAL A 20 36.85 -19.20 -37.22
C VAL A 20 36.63 -19.73 -35.80
N LEU A 21 37.11 -20.94 -35.48
CA LEU A 21 37.03 -21.48 -34.11
C LEU A 21 37.78 -20.63 -33.11
N CYS A 22 39.00 -20.19 -33.42
CA CYS A 22 39.74 -19.29 -32.54
C CYS A 22 38.98 -17.97 -32.32
N ARG A 23 38.40 -17.41 -33.37
CA ARG A 23 37.59 -16.19 -33.27
C ARG A 23 36.37 -16.37 -32.42
N LEU A 24 35.63 -17.48 -32.58
CA LEU A 24 34.45 -17.84 -31.75
C LEU A 24 34.87 -18.02 -30.29
N TYR A 25 36.00 -18.69 -30.03
CA TYR A 25 36.54 -18.87 -28.68
C TYR A 25 36.84 -17.51 -28.01
N LEU A 26 37.56 -16.61 -28.73
CA LEU A 26 37.86 -15.27 -28.22
C LEU A 26 36.59 -14.44 -27.96
N LEU A 27 35.58 -14.54 -28.83
CA LEU A 27 34.30 -13.88 -28.63
C LEU A 27 33.57 -14.43 -27.43
N ALA A 28 33.56 -15.76 -27.24
CA ALA A 28 32.88 -16.42 -26.10
C ALA A 28 33.56 -16.06 -24.75
N GLN A 29 34.86 -15.78 -24.76
CA GLN A 29 35.61 -15.37 -23.54
C GLN A 29 35.53 -13.86 -23.26
N HIS A 30 34.95 -13.08 -24.17
CA HIS A 30 34.96 -11.62 -24.00
C HIS A 30 33.93 -11.19 -22.95
N PRO A 31 34.34 -10.53 -21.83
CA PRO A 31 33.49 -10.24 -20.69
C PRO A 31 32.28 -9.35 -21.05
N ALA A 32 32.45 -8.43 -22.02
CA ALA A 32 31.35 -7.58 -22.45
C ALA A 32 30.20 -8.35 -23.17
N TYR A 33 30.55 -9.41 -23.92
CA TYR A 33 29.49 -10.23 -24.53
C TYR A 33 28.83 -11.17 -23.52
N ALA A 34 29.60 -11.70 -22.58
CA ALA A 34 29.04 -12.47 -21.47
C ALA A 34 28.07 -11.62 -20.62
N ALA A 35 28.48 -10.38 -20.31
CA ALA A 35 27.60 -9.45 -19.57
C ALA A 35 26.31 -9.09 -20.36
N ARG A 36 26.42 -8.85 -21.68
CA ARG A 36 25.24 -8.60 -22.54
C ARG A 36 24.33 -9.83 -22.64
N ALA A 37 24.89 -11.02 -22.80
CA ALA A 37 24.12 -12.25 -22.83
C ALA A 37 23.42 -12.50 -21.48
N ALA A 38 24.07 -12.23 -20.35
CA ALA A 38 23.46 -12.29 -19.04
C ALA A 38 22.35 -11.27 -18.90
N ALA A 39 22.55 -10.02 -19.31
CA ALA A 39 21.52 -8.98 -19.28
C ALA A 39 20.28 -9.30 -20.14
N GLN A 40 20.49 -9.94 -21.30
CA GLN A 40 19.39 -10.38 -22.18
C GLN A 40 18.66 -11.62 -21.66
N SER A 41 19.30 -12.41 -20.79
CA SER A 41 18.72 -13.62 -20.20
C SER A 41 18.22 -13.43 -18.77
N THR A 42 18.11 -12.20 -18.29
CA THR A 42 17.59 -11.88 -16.98
C THR A 42 16.44 -10.87 -17.08
N VAL A 43 15.41 -11.07 -16.25
CA VAL A 43 14.31 -10.12 -16.04
C VAL A 43 14.31 -9.75 -14.58
N THR A 44 14.26 -8.45 -14.29
CA THR A 44 14.14 -7.93 -12.94
C THR A 44 12.69 -7.49 -12.70
N LEU A 45 12.06 -8.07 -11.68
CA LEU A 45 10.71 -7.72 -11.23
C LEU A 45 10.85 -6.98 -9.91
N GLN A 46 10.24 -5.80 -9.81
CA GLN A 46 10.21 -5.05 -8.56
C GLN A 46 9.06 -5.52 -7.68
N LEU A 47 9.37 -5.90 -6.44
CA LEU A 47 8.36 -6.18 -5.44
C LEU A 47 7.72 -4.87 -4.97
N PRO A 48 6.46 -4.91 -4.50
CA PRO A 48 5.84 -3.74 -3.87
C PRO A 48 6.74 -3.16 -2.78
N ALA A 49 6.79 -1.83 -2.69
CA ALA A 49 7.55 -1.16 -1.63
C ALA A 49 7.05 -1.60 -0.26
N ARG A 50 7.97 -1.88 0.65
CA ARG A 50 7.62 -2.07 2.06
C ARG A 50 7.29 -0.71 2.66
N ARG A 51 6.09 -0.61 3.24
CA ARG A 51 5.63 0.59 3.93
C ARG A 51 5.38 0.26 5.39
N GLY A 52 5.84 1.10 6.29
CA GLY A 52 5.63 0.97 7.72
C GLY A 52 4.13 0.96 8.06
N SER A 53 3.72 0.17 9.04
CA SER A 53 2.33 0.06 9.46
C SER A 53 1.98 1.05 10.58
N PHE A 54 0.71 1.40 10.67
CA PHE A 54 0.17 2.04 11.85
C PHE A 54 -0.21 1.00 12.90
N TYR A 55 0.08 1.32 14.14
CA TYR A 55 -0.23 0.50 15.30
C TYR A 55 -1.13 1.28 16.26
N ASP A 56 -1.97 0.58 16.98
CA ASP A 56 -2.78 1.15 18.06
C ASP A 56 -1.94 1.40 19.34
N ALA A 57 -2.57 1.94 20.39
CA ALA A 57 -1.90 2.22 21.66
C ALA A 57 -1.34 0.97 22.35
N GLN A 58 -1.78 -0.23 22.00
CA GLN A 58 -1.31 -1.51 22.51
C GLN A 58 -0.31 -2.21 21.57
N GLY A 59 0.10 -1.56 20.48
CA GLY A 59 1.00 -2.13 19.47
C GLY A 59 0.33 -3.12 18.52
N GLN A 60 -1.01 -3.14 18.45
CA GLN A 60 -1.74 -3.95 17.48
C GLN A 60 -1.83 -3.21 16.13
N LEU A 61 -1.70 -3.95 15.04
CA LEU A 61 -1.80 -3.39 13.69
C LEU A 61 -3.16 -2.73 13.42
N LEU A 62 -3.13 -1.54 12.85
CA LEU A 62 -4.27 -0.84 12.26
C LEU A 62 -4.27 -0.93 10.73
N THR A 63 -3.07 -1.06 10.12
CA THR A 63 -2.87 -1.29 8.68
C THR A 63 -1.95 -2.49 8.45
N GLY A 64 -2.05 -3.11 7.27
CA GLY A 64 -1.23 -4.29 6.96
C GLY A 64 -1.66 -5.56 7.69
N LEU A 65 -2.96 -5.69 7.97
CA LEU A 65 -3.54 -6.79 8.76
C LEU A 65 -3.66 -8.11 7.98
N GLU A 66 -3.82 -8.03 6.68
CA GLU A 66 -4.04 -9.19 5.83
C GLU A 66 -2.74 -9.61 5.16
N GLU A 67 -2.29 -10.81 5.45
CA GLU A 67 -1.14 -11.39 4.74
C GLU A 67 -1.49 -11.62 3.27
N ARG A 68 -0.58 -11.23 2.40
CA ARG A 68 -0.60 -11.46 0.97
C ARG A 68 0.77 -11.96 0.53
N TRP A 69 0.81 -12.54 -0.64
CA TRP A 69 2.02 -13.07 -1.21
C TRP A 69 2.18 -12.61 -2.65
N GLN A 70 3.39 -12.24 -3.03
CA GLN A 70 3.74 -12.05 -4.43
C GLN A 70 4.33 -13.33 -4.99
N VAL A 71 3.77 -13.84 -6.07
CA VAL A 71 4.26 -15.03 -6.79
C VAL A 71 4.74 -14.62 -8.15
N VAL A 72 5.90 -15.15 -8.58
CA VAL A 72 6.37 -14.95 -9.95
C VAL A 72 5.69 -15.96 -10.86
N CYS A 73 4.98 -15.46 -11.83
CA CYS A 73 4.34 -16.26 -12.89
C CYS A 73 5.22 -16.22 -14.15
N PHE A 74 5.60 -17.40 -14.64
CA PHE A 74 6.38 -17.53 -15.87
C PHE A 74 5.50 -18.01 -17.03
N PRO A 75 5.72 -17.53 -18.26
CA PRO A 75 5.03 -18.03 -19.46
C PRO A 75 5.14 -19.55 -19.57
N GLY A 76 4.04 -20.20 -19.97
CA GLY A 76 4.01 -21.65 -20.20
C GLY A 76 3.97 -22.52 -18.94
N GLN A 77 3.93 -21.95 -17.74
CA GLN A 77 3.71 -22.72 -16.51
C GLN A 77 2.24 -23.14 -16.38
N GLY A 78 2.00 -24.43 -16.13
CA GLY A 78 0.65 -24.99 -15.99
C GLY A 78 -0.09 -24.68 -14.68
N ASN A 79 0.34 -23.66 -13.94
CA ASN A 79 -0.16 -23.36 -12.58
C ASN A 79 -1.25 -22.28 -12.54
N TYR A 80 -1.62 -21.71 -13.68
CA TYR A 80 -2.59 -20.60 -13.73
C TYR A 80 -3.95 -20.95 -13.11
N ASP A 81 -4.45 -22.15 -13.31
CA ASP A 81 -5.76 -22.56 -12.78
C ASP A 81 -5.74 -22.62 -11.24
N ARG A 82 -4.62 -23.04 -10.63
CA ARG A 82 -4.47 -23.08 -9.18
C ARG A 82 -4.35 -21.67 -8.59
N LEU A 83 -3.65 -20.77 -9.27
CA LEU A 83 -3.49 -19.38 -8.87
C LEU A 83 -4.79 -18.58 -9.01
N TYR A 84 -5.63 -18.95 -9.99
CA TYR A 84 -6.91 -18.28 -10.23
C TYR A 84 -7.86 -18.32 -9.02
N ALA A 85 -7.84 -19.41 -8.27
CA ALA A 85 -8.62 -19.55 -7.04
C ALA A 85 -8.05 -18.78 -5.84
N CYS A 86 -6.78 -18.36 -5.94
CA CYS A 86 -6.05 -17.71 -4.84
C CYS A 86 -5.85 -16.20 -5.05
N THR A 87 -6.50 -15.61 -6.04
CA THR A 87 -6.36 -14.19 -6.33
C THR A 87 -7.73 -13.52 -6.49
N ASP A 88 -7.76 -12.20 -6.42
CA ASP A 88 -8.97 -11.41 -6.61
C ASP A 88 -9.33 -11.24 -8.11
N ALA A 89 -10.39 -10.49 -8.39
CA ALA A 89 -10.85 -10.24 -9.77
C ALA A 89 -9.79 -9.54 -10.63
N ALA A 90 -8.98 -8.66 -10.04
CA ALA A 90 -7.91 -7.96 -10.75
C ALA A 90 -6.78 -8.93 -11.11
N GLY A 91 -6.36 -9.78 -10.19
CA GLY A 91 -5.38 -10.83 -10.43
C GLY A 91 -5.88 -11.89 -11.42
N GLN A 92 -7.16 -12.25 -11.37
CA GLN A 92 -7.79 -13.13 -12.36
C GLN A 92 -7.75 -12.53 -13.77
N ALA A 93 -8.07 -11.26 -13.91
CA ALA A 93 -7.96 -10.54 -15.17
C ALA A 93 -6.50 -10.48 -15.66
N LEU A 94 -5.55 -10.22 -14.76
CA LEU A 94 -4.12 -10.22 -15.06
C LEU A 94 -3.67 -11.60 -15.57
N LEU A 95 -4.06 -12.69 -14.90
CA LEU A 95 -3.77 -14.06 -15.34
C LEU A 95 -4.35 -14.35 -16.74
N TYR A 96 -5.59 -13.94 -16.98
CA TYR A 96 -6.23 -14.13 -18.28
C TYR A 96 -5.48 -13.40 -19.41
N HIS A 97 -5.19 -12.12 -19.23
CA HIS A 97 -4.48 -11.30 -20.21
C HIS A 97 -2.99 -11.69 -20.37
N SER A 98 -2.43 -12.35 -19.38
CA SER A 98 -1.01 -12.75 -19.39
C SER A 98 -0.75 -14.09 -20.06
N ARG A 99 -1.77 -14.81 -20.51
CA ARG A 99 -1.63 -16.10 -21.23
C ARG A 99 -0.80 -15.97 -22.52
N SER A 100 -0.80 -14.79 -23.13
CA SER A 100 -0.03 -14.47 -24.35
C SER A 100 1.26 -13.70 -24.09
N ARG A 101 1.61 -13.42 -22.84
CA ARG A 101 2.85 -12.71 -22.49
C ARG A 101 4.08 -13.59 -22.68
N ALA A 102 5.16 -12.97 -23.17
CA ALA A 102 6.47 -13.62 -23.31
C ALA A 102 7.43 -13.29 -22.13
N ALA A 103 6.99 -12.56 -21.11
CA ALA A 103 7.82 -12.17 -19.98
C ALA A 103 7.17 -12.57 -18.64
N PRO A 104 7.94 -12.91 -17.62
CA PRO A 104 7.43 -13.18 -16.30
C PRO A 104 6.80 -11.92 -15.68
N PHE A 105 5.86 -12.13 -14.76
CA PHE A 105 5.18 -11.06 -14.03
C PHE A 105 4.89 -11.48 -12.59
N LEU A 106 4.61 -10.49 -11.73
CA LEU A 106 4.18 -10.72 -10.36
C LEU A 106 2.67 -10.82 -10.28
N LEU A 107 2.20 -11.73 -9.44
CA LEU A 107 0.79 -11.91 -9.09
C LEU A 107 0.64 -11.88 -7.58
N GLU A 108 -0.29 -11.06 -7.10
CA GLU A 108 -0.68 -11.09 -5.69
C GLU A 108 -1.67 -12.23 -5.44
N VAL A 109 -1.42 -13.01 -4.39
CA VAL A 109 -2.28 -14.12 -3.98
C VAL A 109 -2.58 -14.05 -2.48
N ASN A 110 -3.76 -14.55 -2.11
CA ASN A 110 -4.29 -14.57 -0.74
C ASN A 110 -4.13 -15.92 -0.04
N CYS A 111 -3.48 -16.89 -0.67
CA CYS A 111 -3.17 -18.19 -0.11
C CYS A 111 -1.66 -18.37 0.03
N ASP A 112 -1.23 -19.26 0.90
CA ASP A 112 0.19 -19.65 1.04
C ASP A 112 0.67 -20.36 -0.23
N PRO A 113 1.60 -19.76 -1.01
CA PRO A 113 2.08 -20.33 -2.27
C PRO A 113 2.81 -21.66 -2.08
N ALA A 114 3.38 -21.92 -0.92
CA ALA A 114 4.09 -23.17 -0.62
C ALA A 114 3.15 -24.39 -0.75
N ARG A 115 1.87 -24.24 -0.44
CA ARG A 115 0.84 -25.29 -0.64
C ARG A 115 0.61 -25.63 -2.11
N LEU A 116 0.95 -24.73 -3.01
CA LEU A 116 0.88 -24.92 -4.46
C LEU A 116 2.23 -25.36 -5.06
N GLY A 117 3.26 -25.54 -4.24
CA GLY A 117 4.63 -25.84 -4.68
C GLY A 117 5.30 -24.64 -5.36
N LEU A 118 4.88 -23.41 -5.03
CA LEU A 118 5.41 -22.18 -5.58
C LEU A 118 6.19 -21.40 -4.52
N THR A 119 7.18 -20.64 -4.98
CA THR A 119 7.88 -19.69 -4.12
C THR A 119 7.09 -18.38 -4.07
N GLY A 120 6.70 -17.97 -2.87
CA GLY A 120 6.05 -16.71 -2.62
C GLY A 120 6.90 -15.77 -1.79
N TYR A 121 6.68 -14.49 -1.97
CA TYR A 121 7.33 -13.41 -1.23
C TYR A 121 6.28 -12.69 -0.40
N PRO A 122 6.41 -12.69 0.94
CA PRO A 122 5.38 -12.14 1.81
C PRO A 122 5.21 -10.63 1.61
N THR A 123 3.97 -10.22 1.55
CA THR A 123 3.54 -8.83 1.51
C THR A 123 2.30 -8.67 2.40
N ALA A 124 1.79 -7.48 2.55
CA ALA A 124 0.58 -7.23 3.31
C ALA A 124 -0.31 -6.25 2.56
N ARG A 125 -1.59 -6.55 2.50
CA ARG A 125 -2.59 -5.61 2.03
C ARG A 125 -2.65 -4.43 2.98
N ARG A 126 -2.56 -3.20 2.45
CA ARG A 126 -2.47 -1.99 3.26
C ARG A 126 -3.71 -1.80 4.14
N TYR A 127 -4.89 -1.93 3.54
CA TYR A 127 -6.16 -1.75 4.21
C TYR A 127 -6.89 -3.08 4.32
N ALA A 128 -7.54 -3.33 5.46
CA ALA A 128 -8.39 -4.48 5.65
C ALA A 128 -9.71 -4.32 4.87
N ALA A 129 -10.45 -5.40 4.67
CA ALA A 129 -11.77 -5.35 4.02
C ALA A 129 -12.76 -4.44 4.78
N VAL A 130 -12.59 -4.30 6.10
CA VAL A 130 -13.27 -3.29 6.93
C VAL A 130 -12.18 -2.45 7.58
N PRO A 131 -11.74 -1.36 6.92
CA PRO A 131 -10.67 -0.51 7.43
C PRO A 131 -11.14 0.26 8.67
N LEU A 132 -10.20 0.54 9.57
CA LEU A 132 -10.44 1.33 10.77
C LEU A 132 -9.80 2.72 10.62
N CYS A 133 -10.39 3.72 11.23
CA CYS A 133 -9.84 5.10 11.30
C CYS A 133 -9.61 5.73 9.92
N GLN A 134 -10.39 5.42 8.91
CA GLN A 134 -10.14 5.81 7.51
C GLN A 134 -9.82 7.29 7.33
N HIS A 135 -10.63 8.18 7.90
CA HIS A 135 -10.43 9.62 7.77
C HIS A 135 -9.21 10.14 8.53
N LEU A 136 -8.81 9.45 9.61
CA LEU A 136 -7.60 9.78 10.36
C LEU A 136 -6.36 9.26 9.64
N LEU A 137 -6.36 7.99 9.25
CA LEU A 137 -5.23 7.37 8.55
C LEU A 137 -5.09 7.92 7.13
N GLY A 138 -6.21 8.09 6.41
CA GLY A 138 -6.20 8.53 5.03
C GLY A 138 -6.00 7.39 4.05
N TYR A 139 -5.45 7.69 2.88
CA TYR A 139 -5.26 6.75 1.79
C TYR A 139 -3.98 7.06 0.99
N LEU A 140 -3.58 6.09 0.19
CA LEU A 140 -2.44 6.20 -0.73
C LEU A 140 -2.92 6.57 -2.14
N ASP A 141 -2.06 7.22 -2.89
CA ASP A 141 -2.26 7.40 -4.33
C ASP A 141 -1.86 6.14 -5.13
N SER A 142 -2.02 6.18 -6.44
CA SER A 142 -1.67 5.07 -7.34
C SER A 142 -0.18 4.74 -7.39
N THR A 143 0.67 5.61 -6.86
CA THR A 143 2.12 5.41 -6.77
C THR A 143 2.56 4.87 -5.42
N GLY A 144 1.63 4.70 -4.46
CA GLY A 144 1.88 4.20 -3.11
C GLY A 144 2.34 5.27 -2.11
N HIS A 145 2.25 6.56 -2.48
CA HIS A 145 2.51 7.68 -1.57
C HIS A 145 1.25 8.11 -0.83
N GLY A 146 1.44 8.66 0.37
CA GLY A 146 0.33 9.16 1.17
C GLY A 146 -0.36 10.37 0.53
N ALA A 147 -1.64 10.25 0.15
CA ALA A 147 -2.44 11.29 -0.46
C ALA A 147 -3.24 12.11 0.55
N ALA A 148 -3.68 11.49 1.65
CA ALA A 148 -4.50 12.13 2.68
C ALA A 148 -4.16 11.62 4.10
N GLY A 149 -4.64 12.32 5.11
CA GLY A 149 -4.54 11.92 6.53
C GLY A 149 -3.11 11.73 7.03
N LEU A 150 -2.94 10.81 7.96
CA LEU A 150 -1.64 10.46 8.53
C LEU A 150 -0.74 9.74 7.51
N GLU A 151 -1.30 9.05 6.53
CA GLU A 151 -0.54 8.48 5.40
C GLU A 151 0.27 9.57 4.70
N LYS A 152 -0.36 10.73 4.43
CA LYS A 152 0.31 11.88 3.81
C LYS A 152 1.26 12.60 4.79
N ALA A 153 0.80 12.84 6.01
CA ALA A 153 1.59 13.60 6.97
C ALA A 153 2.88 12.89 7.38
N LEU A 154 2.88 11.55 7.37
CA LEU A 154 4.00 10.70 7.79
C LEU A 154 4.60 9.90 6.63
N ASP A 155 4.34 10.32 5.38
CA ASP A 155 4.75 9.57 4.20
C ASP A 155 6.24 9.23 4.20
N ALA A 156 7.11 10.21 4.48
CA ALA A 156 8.56 10.01 4.52
C ALA A 156 9.00 8.98 5.57
N VAL A 157 8.32 8.90 6.71
CA VAL A 157 8.63 7.93 7.78
C VAL A 157 8.16 6.54 7.39
N LEU A 158 6.94 6.46 6.83
CA LEU A 158 6.31 5.20 6.48
C LEU A 158 6.92 4.55 5.22
N SER A 159 7.37 5.35 4.24
CA SER A 159 7.99 4.85 3.01
C SER A 159 9.52 4.69 3.13
N GLY A 160 10.15 5.38 4.07
CA GLY A 160 11.60 5.40 4.20
C GLY A 160 12.28 5.97 2.95
N THR A 161 13.31 5.28 2.44
CA THR A 161 14.01 5.66 1.21
C THR A 161 13.22 5.38 -0.06
N GLY A 162 12.11 4.65 0.02
CA GLY A 162 11.35 4.19 -1.14
C GLY A 162 12.03 3.10 -1.96
N GLU A 163 13.14 2.54 -1.47
CA GLU A 163 13.81 1.45 -2.16
C GLU A 163 12.95 0.19 -2.21
N HIS A 164 12.95 -0.45 -3.37
CA HIS A 164 12.19 -1.67 -3.63
C HIS A 164 13.11 -2.88 -3.65
N SER A 165 12.70 -3.94 -2.98
CA SER A 165 13.30 -5.25 -3.21
C SER A 165 12.98 -5.73 -4.63
N SER A 166 13.91 -6.44 -5.25
CA SER A 166 13.78 -6.90 -6.62
C SER A 166 13.99 -8.41 -6.72
N LEU A 167 13.32 -9.02 -7.68
CA LEU A 167 13.52 -10.42 -8.04
C LEU A 167 14.22 -10.49 -9.38
N VAL A 168 15.41 -11.04 -9.41
CA VAL A 168 16.17 -11.30 -10.64
C VAL A 168 15.89 -12.73 -11.08
N CYS A 169 15.24 -12.87 -12.22
CA CYS A 169 14.85 -14.14 -12.82
C CYS A 169 15.72 -14.43 -14.05
N ALA A 170 16.43 -15.56 -14.07
CA ALA A 170 17.10 -16.04 -15.25
C ALA A 170 16.10 -16.71 -16.19
N VAL A 171 15.90 -16.15 -17.38
CA VAL A 171 14.88 -16.58 -18.32
C VAL A 171 15.44 -17.05 -19.66
N THR A 172 14.69 -17.88 -20.36
CA THR A 172 14.92 -18.26 -21.76
C THR A 172 14.43 -17.14 -22.70
N ALA A 173 14.69 -17.25 -23.98
CA ALA A 173 14.14 -16.35 -25.00
C ALA A 173 12.60 -16.35 -25.04
N GLN A 174 11.96 -17.39 -24.55
CA GLN A 174 10.50 -17.52 -24.44
C GLN A 174 9.95 -16.97 -23.11
N GLY A 175 10.80 -16.39 -22.26
CA GLY A 175 10.42 -15.85 -20.95
C GLY A 175 10.16 -16.90 -19.86
N THR A 176 10.43 -18.18 -20.12
CA THR A 176 10.31 -19.26 -19.13
C THR A 176 11.54 -19.26 -18.19
N LEU A 177 11.37 -19.74 -16.96
CA LEU A 177 12.50 -19.89 -16.04
C LEU A 177 13.51 -20.89 -16.61
N ARG A 178 14.81 -20.54 -16.57
CA ARG A 178 15.87 -21.47 -16.98
C ARG A 178 15.94 -22.67 -16.03
N THR A 179 16.13 -23.86 -16.61
CA THR A 179 16.22 -25.11 -15.85
C THR A 179 17.32 -25.04 -14.78
N GLY A 180 16.98 -25.38 -13.54
CA GLY A 180 17.89 -25.38 -12.40
C GLY A 180 18.13 -24.00 -11.77
N GLU A 181 17.51 -22.93 -12.30
CA GLU A 181 17.58 -21.59 -11.71
C GLU A 181 16.34 -21.32 -10.85
N THR A 182 16.51 -20.45 -9.86
CA THR A 182 15.42 -19.90 -9.02
C THR A 182 15.49 -18.39 -9.02
N PRO A 183 14.35 -17.68 -8.89
CA PRO A 183 14.37 -16.23 -8.73
C PRO A 183 15.25 -15.83 -7.54
N LYS A 184 16.16 -14.88 -7.75
CA LYS A 184 17.07 -14.36 -6.70
C LYS A 184 16.49 -13.08 -6.14
N LEU A 185 16.20 -13.09 -4.83
CA LEU A 185 15.75 -11.90 -4.13
C LEU A 185 16.96 -10.97 -3.86
N LEU A 186 16.91 -9.78 -4.41
CA LEU A 186 17.76 -8.65 -4.02
C LEU A 186 16.95 -7.82 -3.03
N GLN A 187 17.22 -8.03 -1.76
CA GLN A 187 16.52 -7.33 -0.69
C GLN A 187 17.05 -5.90 -0.56
N ALA A 188 16.14 -4.92 -0.59
CA ALA A 188 16.44 -3.54 -0.22
C ALA A 188 15.90 -3.29 1.20
N ASP A 189 16.66 -2.56 1.99
CA ASP A 189 16.18 -2.02 3.28
C ASP A 189 15.74 -0.58 3.06
N SER A 190 14.44 -0.39 2.95
CA SER A 190 13.86 0.94 2.78
C SER A 190 13.96 1.81 4.04
N GLY A 191 14.32 1.24 5.20
CA GLY A 191 14.28 1.96 6.48
C GLY A 191 12.87 2.44 6.86
N ALA A 192 11.82 1.89 6.24
CA ALA A 192 10.44 2.23 6.54
C ALA A 192 10.09 1.88 7.99
N LEU A 193 9.57 2.85 8.73
CA LEU A 193 9.24 2.70 10.14
C LEU A 193 7.73 2.66 10.35
N GLY A 194 7.30 1.81 11.29
CA GLY A 194 5.92 1.82 11.77
C GLY A 194 5.68 2.96 12.75
N VAL A 195 4.42 3.39 12.86
CA VAL A 195 4.00 4.49 13.73
C VAL A 195 2.94 4.01 14.70
N GLN A 196 3.20 4.17 16.00
CA GLN A 196 2.24 3.88 17.05
C GLN A 196 1.37 5.12 17.34
N LEU A 197 0.05 4.92 17.32
CA LEU A 197 -0.94 5.94 17.60
C LEU A 197 -1.50 5.79 19.03
N THR A 198 -2.19 6.82 19.50
CA THR A 198 -2.93 6.78 20.77
C THR A 198 -4.29 6.11 20.66
N ILE A 199 -4.73 5.78 19.45
CA ILE A 199 -5.99 5.10 19.14
C ILE A 199 -6.04 3.74 19.85
N SER A 200 -7.18 3.43 20.43
CA SER A 200 -7.49 2.10 20.98
C SER A 200 -8.35 1.33 19.98
N ARG A 201 -7.82 0.29 19.39
CA ARG A 201 -8.52 -0.51 18.38
C ARG A 201 -9.89 -1.04 18.84
N PRO A 202 -10.07 -1.56 20.08
CA PRO A 202 -11.39 -1.96 20.58
C PRO A 202 -12.38 -0.79 20.67
N VAL A 203 -11.91 0.38 21.19
CA VAL A 203 -12.76 1.57 21.31
C VAL A 203 -13.15 2.10 19.94
N GLN A 204 -12.19 2.19 19.02
CA GLN A 204 -12.43 2.63 17.64
C GLN A 204 -13.51 1.77 16.95
N ARG A 205 -13.39 0.44 17.03
CA ARG A 205 -14.37 -0.47 16.45
C ARG A 205 -15.78 -0.28 17.04
N ALA A 206 -15.87 -0.13 18.34
CA ALA A 206 -17.15 0.09 19.01
C ALA A 206 -17.78 1.41 18.56
N VAL A 207 -16.99 2.48 18.45
CA VAL A 207 -17.45 3.80 18.02
C VAL A 207 -17.86 3.79 16.55
N GLU A 208 -17.11 3.14 15.66
CA GLU A 208 -17.48 2.99 14.24
C GLU A 208 -18.80 2.21 14.07
N ALA A 209 -18.99 1.13 14.83
CA ALA A 209 -20.23 0.36 14.80
C ALA A 209 -21.44 1.19 15.25
N VAL A 210 -21.28 2.04 16.26
CA VAL A 210 -22.34 2.97 16.70
C VAL A 210 -22.56 4.05 15.64
N ALA A 211 -21.51 4.69 15.13
CA ALA A 211 -21.61 5.78 14.17
C ALA A 211 -22.32 5.33 12.88
N SER A 212 -21.97 4.14 12.34
CA SER A 212 -22.55 3.59 11.12
C SER A 212 -24.06 3.31 11.22
N THR A 213 -24.58 3.05 12.43
CA THR A 213 -25.99 2.74 12.65
C THR A 213 -26.83 3.95 13.08
N THR A 214 -26.19 4.96 13.71
CA THR A 214 -26.90 6.08 14.33
C THR A 214 -26.75 7.40 13.59
N MET A 215 -25.74 7.54 12.71
CA MET A 215 -25.40 8.81 12.08
C MET A 215 -25.37 8.68 10.55
N GLN A 216 -26.00 9.64 9.87
CA GLN A 216 -25.83 9.78 8.41
C GLN A 216 -24.63 10.67 8.05
N SER A 217 -24.33 11.65 8.90
CA SER A 217 -23.21 12.58 8.72
C SER A 217 -22.82 13.18 10.07
N GLY A 218 -21.52 13.18 10.35
CA GLY A 218 -20.99 13.72 11.60
C GLY A 218 -19.65 13.12 11.99
N CYS A 219 -19.22 13.35 13.22
CA CYS A 219 -18.00 12.75 13.78
C CYS A 219 -18.19 12.41 15.25
N ILE A 220 -17.43 11.41 15.71
CA ILE A 220 -17.30 11.05 17.11
C ILE A 220 -15.81 11.02 17.46
N LEU A 221 -15.44 11.75 18.52
CA LEU A 221 -14.12 11.71 19.10
C LEU A 221 -14.21 11.18 20.54
N VAL A 222 -13.35 10.25 20.88
CA VAL A 222 -13.19 9.76 22.25
C VAL A 222 -11.80 10.13 22.75
N LEU A 223 -11.76 10.88 23.85
CA LEU A 223 -10.52 11.33 24.46
C LEU A 223 -10.39 10.74 25.86
N ASP A 224 -9.17 10.44 26.23
CA ASP A 224 -8.79 10.10 27.59
C ASP A 224 -8.74 11.38 28.42
N THR A 225 -9.49 11.43 29.52
CA THR A 225 -9.64 12.65 30.33
C THR A 225 -8.37 13.04 31.08
N ALA A 226 -7.51 12.07 31.38
CA ALA A 226 -6.29 12.32 32.14
C ALA A 226 -5.12 12.79 31.23
N THR A 227 -5.06 12.27 30.02
CA THR A 227 -3.93 12.48 29.11
C THR A 227 -4.28 13.30 27.86
N ALA A 228 -5.56 13.58 27.65
CA ALA A 228 -6.11 14.15 26.40
C ALA A 228 -5.79 13.32 25.14
N ALA A 229 -5.33 12.06 25.29
CA ALA A 229 -5.04 11.19 24.17
C ALA A 229 -6.32 10.82 23.44
N VAL A 230 -6.30 10.92 22.10
CA VAL A 230 -7.41 10.48 21.25
C VAL A 230 -7.43 8.96 21.20
N ARG A 231 -8.48 8.35 21.74
CA ARG A 231 -8.70 6.90 21.80
C ARG A 231 -9.52 6.38 20.63
N ALA A 232 -10.39 7.22 20.06
CA ALA A 232 -11.10 6.94 18.82
C ALA A 232 -11.39 8.23 18.05
N SER A 233 -11.40 8.13 16.72
CA SER A 233 -11.76 9.23 15.81
C SER A 233 -12.51 8.64 14.63
N VAL A 234 -13.79 8.97 14.53
CA VAL A 234 -14.70 8.48 13.49
C VAL A 234 -15.32 9.67 12.78
N SER A 235 -15.42 9.61 11.47
CA SER A 235 -16.18 10.56 10.64
C SER A 235 -17.10 9.77 9.71
N VAL A 236 -18.32 10.27 9.49
CA VAL A 236 -19.36 9.61 8.67
C VAL A 236 -19.89 10.61 7.66
N PRO A 237 -20.20 10.20 6.42
CA PRO A 237 -20.02 8.87 5.84
C PRO A 237 -18.55 8.53 5.64
N ASP A 238 -18.25 7.25 5.58
CA ASP A 238 -16.92 6.70 5.27
C ASP A 238 -16.76 6.47 3.76
N TYR A 239 -15.58 6.01 3.38
CA TYR A 239 -15.22 5.67 1.99
C TYR A 239 -14.31 4.44 1.98
N ASP A 240 -14.23 3.75 0.85
CA ASP A 240 -13.27 2.67 0.66
C ASP A 240 -11.92 3.26 0.20
N PRO A 241 -10.83 3.12 0.98
CA PRO A 241 -9.52 3.66 0.63
C PRO A 241 -8.86 2.96 -0.58
N GLU A 242 -9.34 1.79 -0.99
CA GLU A 242 -8.86 1.08 -2.18
C GLU A 242 -9.71 1.35 -3.43
N HIS A 243 -10.95 1.81 -3.27
CA HIS A 243 -11.88 2.10 -4.35
C HIS A 243 -12.40 3.53 -4.29
N LEU A 244 -11.48 4.51 -4.22
CA LEU A 244 -11.80 5.93 -4.08
C LEU A 244 -12.75 6.46 -5.17
N ALA A 245 -12.63 5.92 -6.39
CA ALA A 245 -13.45 6.33 -7.53
C ALA A 245 -14.96 6.17 -7.25
N ASP A 246 -15.36 5.16 -6.52
CA ASP A 246 -16.75 4.87 -6.18
C ASP A 246 -17.36 5.94 -5.27
N SER A 247 -16.51 6.60 -4.48
CA SER A 247 -16.91 7.66 -3.55
C SER A 247 -16.79 9.08 -4.10
N LEU A 248 -16.16 9.28 -5.28
CA LEU A 248 -15.92 10.63 -5.84
C LEU A 248 -17.23 11.39 -6.17
N GLN A 249 -18.27 10.67 -6.58
CA GLN A 249 -19.57 11.25 -6.92
C GLN A 249 -20.61 11.05 -5.81
N ALA A 250 -20.19 10.50 -4.66
CA ALA A 250 -21.11 10.26 -3.56
C ALA A 250 -21.55 11.56 -2.88
N ALA A 251 -22.82 11.60 -2.49
CA ALA A 251 -23.37 12.73 -1.73
C ALA A 251 -22.70 12.81 -0.33
N ASN A 252 -22.83 13.98 0.30
CA ASN A 252 -22.36 14.21 1.68
C ASN A 252 -20.84 14.17 1.89
N SER A 253 -20.03 14.36 0.83
CA SER A 253 -18.58 14.53 0.93
C SER A 253 -17.89 13.48 1.82
N PRO A 254 -17.83 12.21 1.39
CA PRO A 254 -17.31 11.11 2.20
C PRO A 254 -15.82 11.26 2.54
N PHE A 255 -15.04 12.00 1.75
CA PHE A 255 -13.61 12.24 2.04
C PHE A 255 -13.36 13.29 3.12
N LEU A 256 -14.39 13.99 3.57
CA LEU A 256 -14.25 15.06 4.55
C LEU A 256 -14.04 14.48 5.95
N ASN A 257 -12.88 14.74 6.56
CA ASN A 257 -12.69 14.45 7.98
C ASN A 257 -13.42 15.50 8.83
N ARG A 258 -14.62 15.16 9.26
CA ARG A 258 -15.49 16.05 10.02
C ARG A 258 -14.98 16.36 11.42
N ALA A 259 -14.12 15.52 11.97
CA ALA A 259 -13.48 15.77 13.25
C ALA A 259 -12.49 16.95 13.21
N LEU A 260 -12.03 17.33 12.02
CA LEU A 260 -11.09 18.44 11.79
C LEU A 260 -11.77 19.69 11.24
N GLN A 261 -13.11 19.72 11.19
CA GLN A 261 -13.86 20.85 10.68
C GLN A 261 -14.31 21.77 11.82
N SER A 262 -14.45 23.06 11.49
CA SER A 262 -15.03 24.03 12.42
C SER A 262 -16.55 24.01 12.34
N TYR A 263 -17.19 24.03 13.50
CA TYR A 263 -18.64 24.05 13.65
C TYR A 263 -19.11 25.19 14.56
N ALA A 264 -20.32 25.66 14.36
CA ALA A 264 -20.98 26.57 15.29
C ALA A 264 -21.39 25.78 16.53
N VAL A 265 -20.68 25.97 17.63
CA VAL A 265 -20.80 25.15 18.84
C VAL A 265 -22.10 25.38 19.62
N GLY A 266 -22.73 26.53 19.50
CA GLY A 266 -23.96 26.86 20.21
C GLY A 266 -23.86 26.63 21.72
N SER A 267 -24.91 26.06 22.31
CA SER A 267 -25.00 25.84 23.76
C SER A 267 -24.00 24.86 24.34
N VAL A 268 -23.35 24.01 23.52
CA VAL A 268 -22.30 23.08 24.04
C VAL A 268 -21.02 23.80 24.43
N PHE A 269 -20.88 25.10 24.12
CA PHE A 269 -19.79 25.94 24.60
C PHE A 269 -19.99 26.46 26.05
N LYS A 270 -21.21 26.41 26.59
CA LYS A 270 -21.52 26.90 27.95
C LYS A 270 -20.70 26.26 29.05
N PRO A 271 -20.42 24.94 29.05
CA PRO A 271 -19.51 24.33 30.04
C PRO A 271 -18.11 24.93 30.01
N VAL A 272 -17.58 25.29 28.83
CA VAL A 272 -16.28 25.92 28.69
C VAL A 272 -16.27 27.31 29.35
N LEU A 273 -17.34 28.11 29.10
CA LEU A 273 -17.52 29.41 29.73
C LEU A 273 -17.67 29.29 31.28
N ALA A 274 -18.41 28.29 31.76
CA ALA A 274 -18.56 28.03 33.16
C ALA A 274 -17.23 27.65 33.83
N ALA A 275 -16.45 26.79 33.20
CA ALA A 275 -15.11 26.41 33.66
C ALA A 275 -14.17 27.65 33.74
N ALA A 276 -14.14 28.46 32.67
CA ALA A 276 -13.33 29.69 32.64
C ALA A 276 -13.75 30.70 33.71
N ALA A 277 -15.05 30.84 33.99
CA ALA A 277 -15.56 31.71 35.08
C ALA A 277 -15.12 31.20 36.45
N LEU A 278 -15.19 29.88 36.68
CA LEU A 278 -14.73 29.29 37.96
C LEU A 278 -13.23 29.43 38.15
N GLU A 279 -12.41 29.21 37.10
CA GLU A 279 -10.97 29.41 37.13
C GLU A 279 -10.60 30.88 37.42
N ALA A 280 -11.37 31.84 36.91
CA ALA A 280 -11.19 33.26 37.18
C ALA A 280 -11.78 33.71 38.53
N GLY A 281 -12.30 32.79 39.35
CA GLY A 281 -12.92 33.10 40.65
C GLY A 281 -14.24 33.87 40.51
N LEU A 282 -14.84 33.90 39.32
CA LEU A 282 -16.09 34.60 39.08
C LEU A 282 -17.26 33.70 39.48
N GLN A 283 -18.16 34.23 40.30
CA GLN A 283 -19.45 33.58 40.64
C GLN A 283 -20.59 34.55 40.30
N PRO A 284 -20.87 34.77 38.99
CA PRO A 284 -21.89 35.69 38.59
C PRO A 284 -23.28 35.15 39.01
N VAL A 285 -24.00 35.94 39.74
CA VAL A 285 -25.42 35.70 39.97
C VAL A 285 -26.17 36.46 38.89
N PHE A 286 -26.93 35.75 38.06
CA PHE A 286 -27.69 36.34 36.98
C PHE A 286 -29.15 35.94 37.06
N GLU A 287 -30.02 36.93 37.04
CA GLU A 287 -31.49 36.72 36.91
C GLU A 287 -31.88 36.85 35.46
N CYS A 288 -32.44 35.74 34.91
CA CYS A 288 -32.83 35.74 33.51
C CYS A 288 -34.18 36.45 33.34
N THR A 289 -34.17 37.57 32.61
CA THR A 289 -35.37 38.35 32.25
C THR A 289 -35.96 37.97 30.90
N GLY A 290 -35.58 36.83 30.34
CA GLY A 290 -36.03 36.31 29.04
C GLY A 290 -35.30 36.86 27.80
N ALA A 291 -34.57 37.97 27.94
CA ALA A 291 -33.74 38.54 26.84
C ALA A 291 -32.59 39.38 27.41
N VAL A 292 -31.53 39.49 26.65
CA VAL A 292 -30.39 40.40 26.92
C VAL A 292 -30.05 41.19 25.68
N VAL A 293 -29.69 42.45 25.82
CA VAL A 293 -29.22 43.32 24.74
C VAL A 293 -27.69 43.39 24.79
N VAL A 294 -27.00 43.01 23.75
CA VAL A 294 -25.55 43.10 23.60
C VAL A 294 -25.29 43.85 22.29
N ASP A 295 -24.57 44.96 22.34
CA ASP A 295 -24.24 45.82 21.20
C ASP A 295 -25.45 46.17 20.31
N GLY A 296 -26.60 46.46 20.95
CA GLY A 296 -27.85 46.79 20.26
C GLY A 296 -28.61 45.63 19.67
N GLN A 297 -28.10 44.41 19.77
CA GLN A 297 -28.78 43.17 19.35
C GLN A 297 -29.49 42.51 20.54
N ILE A 298 -30.74 42.08 20.30
CA ILE A 298 -31.53 41.41 21.32
C ILE A 298 -31.35 39.90 21.20
N PHE A 299 -30.77 39.29 22.22
CA PHE A 299 -30.65 37.81 22.36
C PHE A 299 -31.77 37.34 23.32
N ARG A 300 -32.63 36.46 22.82
CA ARG A 300 -33.73 35.88 23.61
C ARG A 300 -33.38 34.51 24.15
N CYS A 301 -33.82 34.18 25.36
CA CYS A 301 -33.67 32.85 25.92
C CYS A 301 -34.52 31.83 25.19
N ALA A 302 -34.01 30.61 24.95
CA ALA A 302 -34.66 29.55 24.19
C ALA A 302 -35.85 28.92 24.90
N GLY A 303 -36.19 29.33 26.13
CA GLY A 303 -37.29 28.74 26.93
C GLY A 303 -38.07 29.82 27.69
N GLY A 304 -38.04 31.07 27.22
CA GLY A 304 -38.82 32.15 27.83
C GLY A 304 -40.17 32.37 27.20
#